data_bd1fbb2678f84518417c695803be13cf
#
_entry.id   bd1fbb2678f84518417c695803be13cf
#
_cell.length_a   1.000
_cell.length_b   1.000
_cell.length_c   1.000
_cell.angle_alpha   90.00
_cell.angle_beta   90.00
_cell.angle_gamma   90.00
#
_symmetry.space_group_name_H-M   'P 1'
#
loop_
_entity.id
_entity.type
_entity.pdbx_description
1 polymer ?
#
loop_
_entity_poly.entity_id
_entity_poly.type
_entity_poly.pdbx_seq_one_letter_code
_entity_poly.pdbx_strand_id
1 'polypeptide(L)'
;MAFFDRLRRLLPGAAPSGPFERAARALERGRLEEAETELAAALGAARTAAEVAAVHNKRAVLAVHRHDLRRAVDALVEALEADPRSAAAITTLGNLLLEHGDVAEAIAHFEYALLIDDQYAPAYHNLGVALHRSGRRGEAVRMLRKATRLESRIRRT
;
A
#
# COMPACT_ATOMS: atom_id res chain seq x y z
N MET A 1 34.17 12.27 1.84
CA MET A 1 32.94 11.46 1.66
C MET A 1 32.88 10.24 2.57
N ALA A 2 33.93 9.49 2.80
CA ALA A 2 33.93 8.28 3.64
C ALA A 2 33.65 8.47 5.16
N PHE A 3 33.88 9.67 5.71
CA PHE A 3 33.71 9.93 7.15
C PHE A 3 32.22 10.05 7.55
N PHE A 4 31.40 10.71 6.77
CA PHE A 4 29.97 10.86 7.03
C PHE A 4 29.19 9.55 6.86
N ASP A 5 29.61 8.68 5.93
CA ASP A 5 29.03 7.34 5.77
C ASP A 5 29.37 6.41 6.95
N ARG A 6 30.52 6.60 7.57
CA ARG A 6 30.93 5.87 8.79
C ARG A 6 30.14 6.32 10.02
N LEU A 7 29.87 7.63 10.15
CA LEU A 7 29.05 8.18 11.25
C LEU A 7 27.58 7.73 11.14
N ARG A 8 27.05 7.61 9.93
CA ARG A 8 25.68 7.11 9.70
C ARG A 8 25.47 5.67 10.16
N ARG A 9 26.52 4.85 10.15
CA ARG A 9 26.49 3.46 10.66
C ARG A 9 26.55 3.36 12.18
N LEU A 10 26.87 4.44 12.87
CA LEU A 10 26.98 4.48 14.34
C LEU A 10 25.73 5.05 15.03
N LEU A 11 24.75 5.55 14.24
CA LEU A 11 23.49 6.01 14.79
C LEU A 11 22.56 4.79 14.98
N PRO A 12 22.13 4.46 16.19
CA PRO A 12 21.11 3.44 16.41
C PRO A 12 19.79 3.94 15.79
N GLY A 13 19.39 3.33 14.67
CA GLY A 13 18.14 3.66 13.97
C GLY A 13 18.19 3.68 12.45
N ALA A 14 19.38 3.65 11.83
CA ALA A 14 19.51 3.52 10.38
C ALA A 14 19.96 2.11 10.00
N ALA A 15 19.12 1.11 10.25
CA ALA A 15 19.26 -0.14 9.52
C ALA A 15 19.17 0.20 8.02
N PRO A 16 20.05 -0.34 7.14
CA PRO A 16 19.92 -0.12 5.72
C PRO A 16 18.50 -0.58 5.34
N SER A 17 17.68 0.35 4.87
CA SER A 17 16.32 0.04 4.44
C SER A 17 16.40 -1.07 3.40
N GLY A 18 15.61 -2.14 3.62
CA GLY A 18 15.54 -3.27 2.70
C GLY A 18 15.06 -2.83 1.32
N PRO A 19 15.16 -3.70 0.30
CA PRO A 19 14.69 -3.39 -1.04
C PRO A 19 13.24 -2.94 -1.06
N PHE A 20 12.38 -3.52 -0.24
CA PHE A 20 10.97 -3.17 -0.14
C PHE A 20 10.74 -1.73 0.30
N GLU A 21 11.45 -1.26 1.35
CA GLU A 21 11.34 0.12 1.84
C GLU A 21 11.94 1.12 0.85
N ARG A 22 13.00 0.73 0.11
CA ARG A 22 13.56 1.57 -0.95
C ARG A 22 12.58 1.71 -2.11
N ALA A 23 11.93 0.60 -2.51
CA ALA A 23 10.88 0.60 -3.53
C ALA A 23 9.71 1.50 -3.14
N ALA A 24 9.21 1.38 -1.90
CA ALA A 24 8.11 2.22 -1.40
C ALA A 24 8.46 3.71 -1.49
N ARG A 25 9.66 4.09 -1.05
CA ARG A 25 10.14 5.48 -1.15
C ARG A 25 10.35 5.96 -2.60
N ALA A 26 10.77 5.08 -3.49
CA ALA A 26 10.90 5.40 -4.90
C ALA A 26 9.54 5.67 -5.55
N LEU A 27 8.51 4.87 -5.22
CA LEU A 27 7.12 5.08 -5.65
C LEU A 27 6.57 6.42 -5.15
N GLU A 28 6.73 6.73 -3.85
CA GLU A 28 6.30 8.00 -3.26
C GLU A 28 6.94 9.23 -3.93
N ARG A 29 8.14 9.07 -4.47
CA ARG A 29 8.88 10.12 -5.19
C ARG A 29 8.69 10.10 -6.71
N GLY A 30 7.83 9.21 -7.23
CA GLY A 30 7.59 9.04 -8.65
C GLY A 30 8.79 8.49 -9.45
N ARG A 31 9.78 7.88 -8.77
CA ARG A 31 10.97 7.28 -9.40
C ARG A 31 10.67 5.84 -9.82
N LEU A 32 9.89 5.69 -10.90
CA LEU A 32 9.27 4.42 -11.28
C LEU A 32 10.28 3.34 -11.68
N GLU A 33 11.37 3.70 -12.37
CA GLU A 33 12.41 2.74 -12.78
C GLU A 33 13.22 2.21 -11.57
N GLU A 34 13.52 3.09 -10.62
CA GLU A 34 14.15 2.71 -9.36
C GLU A 34 13.21 1.80 -8.55
N ALA A 35 11.92 2.13 -8.50
CA ALA A 35 10.92 1.32 -7.82
C ALA A 35 10.83 -0.09 -8.42
N GLU A 36 10.84 -0.23 -9.74
CA GLU A 36 10.81 -1.52 -10.42
C GLU A 36 12.02 -2.39 -10.06
N THR A 37 13.22 -1.80 -10.11
CA THR A 37 14.47 -2.47 -9.76
C THR A 37 14.46 -2.97 -8.30
N GLU A 38 14.03 -2.11 -7.38
CA GLU A 38 13.97 -2.44 -5.96
C GLU A 38 12.86 -3.46 -5.66
N LEU A 39 11.72 -3.44 -6.38
CA LEU A 39 10.68 -4.46 -6.26
C LEU A 39 11.14 -5.83 -6.74
N ALA A 40 11.95 -5.89 -7.80
CA ALA A 40 12.55 -7.16 -8.25
C ALA A 40 13.50 -7.73 -7.19
N ALA A 41 14.35 -6.87 -6.58
CA ALA A 41 15.22 -7.26 -5.49
C ALA A 41 14.43 -7.69 -4.23
N ALA A 42 13.34 -6.98 -3.91
CA ALA A 42 12.47 -7.30 -2.77
C ALA A 42 11.79 -8.66 -2.95
N LEU A 43 11.35 -8.99 -4.16
CA LEU A 43 10.74 -10.29 -4.45
C LEU A 43 11.74 -11.42 -4.27
N GLY A 44 12.99 -11.27 -4.72
CA GLY A 44 14.07 -12.25 -4.51
C GLY A 44 14.46 -12.41 -3.03
N ALA A 45 14.24 -11.40 -2.20
CA ALA A 45 14.52 -11.41 -0.77
C ALA A 45 13.35 -11.92 0.09
N ALA A 46 12.11 -11.93 -0.44
CA ALA A 46 10.90 -12.32 0.29
C ALA A 46 10.97 -13.79 0.75
N ARG A 47 10.57 -14.04 1.99
CA ARG A 47 10.61 -15.36 2.65
C ARG A 47 9.24 -15.87 3.06
N THR A 48 8.26 -15.00 3.15
CA THR A 48 6.88 -15.33 3.57
C THR A 48 5.87 -14.98 2.49
N ALA A 49 4.72 -15.65 2.51
CA ALA A 49 3.59 -15.36 1.62
C ALA A 49 3.15 -13.89 1.74
N ALA A 50 3.12 -13.36 2.96
CA ALA A 50 2.77 -11.96 3.21
C ALA A 50 3.77 -10.97 2.58
N GLU A 51 5.09 -11.27 2.64
CA GLU A 51 6.11 -10.45 1.97
C GLU A 51 5.97 -10.51 0.46
N VAL A 52 5.74 -11.68 -0.12
CA VAL A 52 5.49 -11.85 -1.56
C VAL A 52 4.26 -11.05 -1.98
N ALA A 53 3.14 -11.18 -1.25
CA ALA A 53 1.92 -10.43 -1.49
C ALA A 53 2.15 -8.91 -1.42
N ALA A 54 2.91 -8.44 -0.42
CA ALA A 54 3.24 -7.03 -0.28
C ALA A 54 4.05 -6.49 -1.47
N VAL A 55 5.01 -7.26 -1.98
CA VAL A 55 5.80 -6.89 -3.17
C VAL A 55 4.89 -6.81 -4.41
N HIS A 56 4.06 -7.82 -4.65
CA HIS A 56 3.14 -7.82 -5.80
C HIS A 56 2.12 -6.69 -5.70
N ASN A 57 1.62 -6.39 -4.50
CA ASN A 57 0.77 -5.20 -4.30
C ASN A 57 1.50 -3.89 -4.67
N LYS A 58 2.77 -3.74 -4.33
CA LYS A 58 3.56 -2.57 -4.75
C LYS A 58 3.82 -2.53 -6.26
N ARG A 59 3.96 -3.70 -6.91
CA ARG A 59 4.02 -3.80 -8.38
C ARG A 59 2.71 -3.35 -9.04
N ALA A 60 1.56 -3.69 -8.43
CA ALA A 60 0.27 -3.18 -8.87
C ALA A 60 0.21 -1.64 -8.79
N VAL A 61 0.64 -1.05 -7.67
CA VAL A 61 0.71 0.41 -7.50
C VAL A 61 1.65 1.03 -8.55
N LEU A 62 2.81 0.43 -8.81
CA LEU A 62 3.72 0.87 -9.88
C LEU A 62 3.04 0.87 -11.25
N ALA A 63 2.30 -0.21 -11.57
CA ALA A 63 1.57 -0.32 -12.84
C ALA A 63 0.46 0.74 -12.97
N VAL A 64 -0.25 1.06 -11.87
CA VAL A 64 -1.21 2.17 -11.84
C VAL A 64 -0.52 3.51 -12.16
N HIS A 65 0.63 3.79 -11.57
CA HIS A 65 1.41 5.00 -11.88
C HIS A 65 1.86 5.08 -13.35
N ARG A 66 2.03 3.93 -14.00
CA ARG A 66 2.33 3.82 -15.43
C ARG A 66 1.11 3.79 -16.33
N HIS A 67 -0.10 3.92 -15.76
CA HIS A 67 -1.38 3.77 -16.46
C HIS A 67 -1.56 2.41 -17.15
N ASP A 68 -0.88 1.37 -16.68
CA ASP A 68 -0.98 0.00 -17.16
C ASP A 68 -1.92 -0.81 -16.27
N LEU A 69 -3.22 -0.67 -16.56
CA LEU A 69 -4.28 -1.30 -15.77
C LEU A 69 -4.20 -2.84 -15.81
N ARG A 70 -3.80 -3.40 -16.96
CA ARG A 70 -3.65 -4.85 -17.10
C ARG A 70 -2.59 -5.40 -16.16
N ARG A 71 -1.40 -4.81 -16.17
CA ARG A 71 -0.33 -5.20 -15.24
C ARG A 71 -0.70 -4.96 -13.78
N ALA A 72 -1.48 -3.93 -13.50
CA ALA A 72 -1.96 -3.68 -12.14
C ALA A 72 -2.87 -4.82 -11.65
N VAL A 73 -3.81 -5.27 -12.49
CA VAL A 73 -4.70 -6.39 -12.17
C VAL A 73 -3.91 -7.70 -12.04
N ASP A 74 -3.02 -8.01 -13.00
CA ASP A 74 -2.18 -9.22 -12.95
C ASP A 74 -1.37 -9.28 -11.65
N ALA A 75 -0.74 -8.16 -11.25
CA ALA A 75 0.03 -8.10 -10.02
C ALA A 75 -0.86 -8.22 -8.75
N LEU A 76 -2.10 -7.74 -8.77
CA LEU A 76 -3.03 -7.95 -7.65
C LEU A 76 -3.51 -9.41 -7.54
N VAL A 77 -3.70 -10.08 -8.66
CA VAL A 77 -3.98 -11.53 -8.68
C VAL A 77 -2.83 -12.28 -8.03
N GLU A 78 -1.58 -12.02 -8.46
CA GLU A 78 -0.38 -12.62 -7.85
C GLU A 78 -0.27 -12.32 -6.34
N ALA A 79 -0.62 -11.09 -5.92
CA ALA A 79 -0.61 -10.73 -4.50
C ALA A 79 -1.65 -11.53 -3.69
N LEU A 80 -2.86 -11.69 -4.20
CA LEU A 80 -3.95 -12.41 -3.52
C LEU A 80 -3.82 -13.93 -3.63
N GLU A 81 -3.14 -14.45 -4.64
CA GLU A 81 -2.74 -15.87 -4.71
C GLU A 81 -1.68 -16.19 -3.65
N ALA A 82 -0.72 -15.28 -3.43
CA ALA A 82 0.30 -15.44 -2.39
C ALA A 82 -0.30 -15.31 -0.98
N ASP A 83 -1.13 -14.30 -0.75
CA ASP A 83 -1.84 -14.07 0.52
C ASP A 83 -3.27 -13.58 0.28
N PRO A 84 -4.27 -14.47 0.32
CA PRO A 84 -5.68 -14.11 0.14
C PRO A 84 -6.23 -13.14 1.20
N ARG A 85 -5.52 -12.97 2.32
CA ARG A 85 -5.88 -12.06 3.41
C ARG A 85 -5.02 -10.79 3.45
N SER A 86 -4.39 -10.44 2.35
CA SER A 86 -3.64 -9.19 2.26
C SER A 86 -4.57 -7.98 2.23
N ALA A 87 -4.79 -7.35 3.39
CA ALA A 87 -5.61 -6.13 3.49
C ALA A 87 -5.12 -5.02 2.54
N ALA A 88 -3.79 -4.94 2.32
CA ALA A 88 -3.19 -3.99 1.40
C ALA A 88 -3.59 -4.26 -0.07
N ALA A 89 -3.52 -5.51 -0.54
CA ALA A 89 -3.89 -5.88 -1.90
C ALA A 89 -5.40 -5.69 -2.14
N ILE A 90 -6.24 -6.09 -1.19
CA ILE A 90 -7.69 -5.89 -1.24
C ILE A 90 -8.03 -4.40 -1.30
N THR A 91 -7.33 -3.56 -0.52
CA THR A 91 -7.52 -2.09 -0.56
C THR A 91 -7.11 -1.52 -1.90
N THR A 92 -6.00 -1.99 -2.51
CA THR A 92 -5.56 -1.54 -3.83
C THR A 92 -6.57 -1.94 -4.91
N LEU A 93 -7.15 -3.14 -4.82
CA LEU A 93 -8.24 -3.56 -5.72
C LEU A 93 -9.48 -2.66 -5.56
N GLY A 94 -9.88 -2.36 -4.32
CA GLY A 94 -10.95 -1.40 -4.05
C GLY A 94 -10.68 -0.02 -4.66
N ASN A 95 -9.44 0.45 -4.67
CA ASN A 95 -9.07 1.70 -5.33
C ASN A 95 -9.27 1.66 -6.84
N LEU A 96 -8.87 0.57 -7.51
CA LEU A 96 -9.09 0.40 -8.94
C LEU A 96 -10.60 0.40 -9.29
N LEU A 97 -11.41 -0.28 -8.49
CA LEU A 97 -12.87 -0.26 -8.63
C LEU A 97 -13.44 1.14 -8.45
N LEU A 98 -12.95 1.88 -7.44
CA LEU A 98 -13.39 3.25 -7.17
C LEU A 98 -13.03 4.21 -8.32
N GLU A 99 -11.86 4.06 -8.92
CA GLU A 99 -11.44 4.83 -10.10
C GLU A 99 -12.25 4.48 -11.34
N HIS A 100 -12.64 3.20 -11.48
CA HIS A 100 -13.54 2.74 -12.56
C HIS A 100 -14.97 3.24 -12.38
N GLY A 101 -15.37 3.64 -11.19
CA GLY A 101 -16.72 4.12 -10.88
C GLY A 101 -17.61 3.10 -10.15
N ASP A 102 -17.10 1.91 -9.87
CA ASP A 102 -17.79 0.83 -9.17
C ASP A 102 -17.77 1.08 -7.65
N VAL A 103 -18.38 2.19 -7.24
CA VAL A 103 -18.30 2.72 -5.86
C VAL A 103 -18.81 1.71 -4.83
N ALA A 104 -19.89 1.00 -5.12
CA ALA A 104 -20.48 0.03 -4.20
C ALA A 104 -19.55 -1.16 -3.96
N GLU A 105 -18.92 -1.68 -5.01
CA GLU A 105 -17.94 -2.77 -4.90
C GLU A 105 -16.67 -2.31 -4.20
N ALA A 106 -16.20 -1.10 -4.48
CA ALA A 106 -15.05 -0.51 -3.78
C ALA A 106 -15.30 -0.43 -2.27
N ILE A 107 -16.47 0.04 -1.84
CA ILE A 107 -16.87 0.07 -0.42
C ILE A 107 -16.79 -1.33 0.19
N ALA A 108 -17.37 -2.34 -0.46
CA ALA A 108 -17.33 -3.72 0.03
C ALA A 108 -15.90 -4.26 0.20
N HIS A 109 -14.99 -3.94 -0.74
CA HIS A 109 -13.59 -4.33 -0.64
C HIS A 109 -12.86 -3.62 0.51
N PHE A 110 -13.10 -2.32 0.74
CA PHE A 110 -12.52 -1.61 1.87
C PHE A 110 -13.03 -2.12 3.21
N GLU A 111 -14.33 -2.40 3.31
CA GLU A 111 -14.94 -3.01 4.50
C GLU A 111 -14.34 -4.40 4.76
N TYR A 112 -14.16 -5.22 3.72
CA TYR A 112 -13.53 -6.53 3.84
C TYR A 112 -12.05 -6.42 4.28
N ALA A 113 -11.28 -5.48 3.74
CA ALA A 113 -9.92 -5.22 4.20
C ALA A 113 -9.87 -4.89 5.70
N LEU A 114 -10.84 -4.12 6.19
CA LEU A 114 -10.97 -3.75 7.61
C LEU A 114 -11.45 -4.89 8.52
N LEU A 115 -12.13 -5.91 7.99
CA LEU A 115 -12.40 -7.16 8.72
C LEU A 115 -11.13 -7.99 8.92
N ILE A 116 -10.15 -7.85 8.02
CA ILE A 116 -8.86 -8.54 8.10
C ILE A 116 -7.90 -7.80 9.03
N ASP A 117 -7.78 -6.49 8.85
CA ASP A 117 -6.93 -5.59 9.64
C ASP A 117 -7.68 -4.31 10.00
N ASP A 118 -8.21 -4.26 11.22
CA ASP A 118 -8.98 -3.14 11.75
C ASP A 118 -8.13 -1.91 12.13
N GLN A 119 -6.79 -2.02 12.00
CA GLN A 119 -5.85 -0.93 12.19
C GLN A 119 -5.28 -0.39 10.87
N TYR A 120 -5.72 -0.92 9.72
CA TYR A 120 -5.20 -0.52 8.42
C TYR A 120 -5.72 0.86 7.98
N ALA A 121 -4.99 1.90 8.33
CA ALA A 121 -5.37 3.31 8.08
C ALA A 121 -5.71 3.61 6.60
N PRO A 122 -4.97 3.10 5.58
CA PRO A 122 -5.33 3.35 4.19
C PRO A 122 -6.73 2.87 3.80
N ALA A 123 -7.20 1.72 4.33
CA ALA A 123 -8.55 1.25 4.04
C ALA A 123 -9.62 2.17 4.64
N TYR A 124 -9.44 2.69 5.86
CA TYR A 124 -10.35 3.70 6.42
C TYR A 124 -10.38 4.99 5.59
N HIS A 125 -9.22 5.46 5.14
CA HIS A 125 -9.16 6.66 4.30
C HIS A 125 -9.96 6.46 3.01
N ASN A 126 -9.69 5.36 2.28
CA ASN A 126 -10.30 5.07 0.99
C ASN A 126 -11.79 4.75 1.12
N LEU A 127 -12.20 4.05 2.20
CA LEU A 127 -13.61 3.86 2.54
C LEU A 127 -14.31 5.21 2.76
N GLY A 128 -13.67 6.13 3.46
CA GLY A 128 -14.19 7.47 3.64
C GLY A 128 -14.41 8.23 2.32
N VAL A 129 -13.44 8.13 1.39
CA VAL A 129 -13.56 8.71 0.04
C VAL A 129 -14.70 8.06 -0.74
N ALA A 130 -14.81 6.73 -0.73
CA ALA A 130 -15.86 5.99 -1.43
C ALA A 130 -17.27 6.31 -0.87
N LEU A 131 -17.40 6.38 0.45
CA LEU A 131 -18.63 6.78 1.12
C LEU A 131 -19.03 8.22 0.79
N HIS A 132 -18.06 9.12 0.67
CA HIS A 132 -18.33 10.49 0.24
C HIS A 132 -18.89 10.53 -1.20
N ARG A 133 -18.28 9.78 -2.13
CA ARG A 133 -18.76 9.64 -3.51
C ARG A 133 -20.15 9.03 -3.61
N SER A 134 -20.52 8.12 -2.70
CA SER A 134 -21.85 7.53 -2.61
C SER A 134 -22.90 8.42 -1.91
N GLY A 135 -22.52 9.61 -1.44
CA GLY A 135 -23.42 10.54 -0.72
C GLY A 135 -23.54 10.28 0.79
N ARG A 136 -22.90 9.23 1.34
CA ARG A 136 -22.93 8.84 2.77
C ARG A 136 -21.98 9.69 3.62
N ARG A 137 -22.16 11.01 3.59
CA ARG A 137 -21.23 12.01 4.13
C ARG A 137 -20.92 11.85 5.62
N GLY A 138 -21.92 11.54 6.44
CA GLY A 138 -21.72 11.34 7.87
C GLY A 138 -20.82 10.17 8.21
N GLU A 139 -20.93 9.07 7.45
CA GLU A 139 -20.08 7.90 7.57
C GLU A 139 -18.68 8.17 7.04
N ALA A 140 -18.56 8.86 5.92
CA ALA A 140 -17.29 9.27 5.35
C ALA A 140 -16.43 10.04 6.37
N VAL A 141 -17.01 11.03 7.06
CA VAL A 141 -16.30 11.81 8.09
C VAL A 141 -15.81 10.92 9.25
N ARG A 142 -16.61 9.94 9.67
CA ARG A 142 -16.19 9.00 10.73
C ARG A 142 -14.98 8.16 10.30
N MET A 143 -14.99 7.65 9.06
CA MET A 143 -13.88 6.84 8.52
C MET A 143 -12.60 7.67 8.36
N LEU A 144 -12.68 8.85 7.79
CA LEU A 144 -11.54 9.75 7.65
C LEU A 144 -10.92 10.15 9.00
N ARG A 145 -11.73 10.42 10.01
CA ARG A 145 -11.24 10.69 11.38
C ARG A 145 -10.53 9.47 11.98
N LYS A 146 -11.04 8.26 11.72
CA LYS A 146 -10.39 7.03 12.19
C LYS A 146 -9.04 6.85 11.51
N ALA A 147 -8.95 7.04 10.18
CA ALA A 147 -7.69 6.98 9.43
C ALA A 147 -6.65 7.94 10.01
N THR A 148 -6.98 9.23 10.16
CA THR A 148 -6.07 10.24 10.72
C THR A 148 -5.59 9.88 12.14
N ARG A 149 -6.47 9.32 12.98
CA ARG A 149 -6.09 8.88 14.33
C ARG A 149 -5.08 7.73 14.28
N LEU A 150 -5.27 6.76 13.39
CA LEU A 150 -4.35 5.63 13.24
C LEU A 150 -2.98 6.10 12.73
N GLU A 151 -2.96 6.94 11.71
CA GLU A 151 -1.72 7.51 11.17
C GLU A 151 -0.93 8.32 12.22
N SER A 152 -1.65 9.10 13.06
CA SER A 152 -1.01 9.89 14.11
C SER A 152 -0.39 9.02 15.22
N ARG A 153 -0.91 7.82 15.45
CA ARG A 153 -0.30 6.85 16.40
C ARG A 153 1.00 6.29 15.85
N ILE A 154 1.02 5.91 14.56
CA ILE A 154 2.22 5.34 13.91
C ILE A 154 3.38 6.33 13.92
N ARG A 155 3.12 7.64 13.75
CA ARG A 155 4.15 8.68 13.74
C ARG A 155 4.76 8.98 15.12
N ARG A 156 4.14 8.51 16.21
CA ARG A 156 4.58 8.75 17.60
C ARG A 156 5.39 7.60 18.20
N THR A 157 5.40 6.45 17.53
CA THR A 157 6.18 5.26 17.90
C THR A 157 7.46 5.19 17.08
#